data_2c63888fa7b1259b655c005c63d72b58
#
_entry.id   2c63888fa7b1259b655c005c63d72b58
#
_cell.length_a   1.000
_cell.length_b   1.000
_cell.length_c   1.000
_cell.angle_alpha   90.00
_cell.angle_beta   90.00
_cell.angle_gamma   90.00
#
_symmetry.space_group_name_H-M   'P 1'
#
loop_
_entity.id
_entity.type
_entity.pdbx_description
1 polymer ?
#
loop_
_entity_poly.entity_id
_entity_poly.type
_entity_poly.pdbx_seq_one_letter_code
_entity_poly.pdbx_strand_id
1 'polypeptide(L)'
;MLATRLYRRQFLQTALAATSAAVLSLRDAQGETGQAYVISKWPGPVAAFNLVDTSGKTWRPEDFKGRAVLLNFWASWCEPCRAEMPTLQQVADLYGPEQLLVLAINFKEQPARALQFAKSTGITLPVLLDVHGQAAQRWGVKVFPTTLAINHQGRARLRVMGELDWTGKAAEKLITSLF
;
A
#
# COMPACT_ATOMS: atom_id res chain seq x y z
N MET A 1 -47.48 -10.18 -71.60
CA MET A 1 -47.47 -9.26 -70.45
C MET A 1 -47.69 -10.02 -69.12
N LEU A 2 -46.75 -10.84 -68.71
CA LEU A 2 -46.88 -11.61 -67.44
C LEU A 2 -45.49 -12.07 -66.94
N ALA A 3 -44.54 -11.16 -66.77
CA ALA A 3 -43.20 -11.52 -66.29
C ALA A 3 -42.55 -10.51 -65.33
N THR A 4 -43.36 -9.61 -64.69
CA THR A 4 -42.77 -8.52 -63.88
C THR A 4 -43.26 -8.46 -62.38
N ARG A 5 -43.90 -9.53 -61.90
CA ARG A 5 -44.46 -9.52 -60.52
C ARG A 5 -43.81 -10.50 -59.52
N LEU A 6 -42.82 -11.27 -59.89
CA LEU A 6 -42.20 -12.30 -59.03
C LEU A 6 -40.85 -11.88 -58.42
N TYR A 7 -40.27 -10.73 -58.81
CA TYR A 7 -38.94 -10.32 -58.32
C TYR A 7 -38.96 -9.39 -57.11
N ARG A 8 -40.15 -9.01 -56.62
CA ARG A 8 -40.30 -8.04 -55.50
C ARG A 8 -40.49 -8.66 -54.13
N ARG A 9 -40.61 -9.97 -54.01
CA ARG A 9 -40.87 -10.63 -52.72
C ARG A 9 -39.67 -11.36 -52.09
N GLN A 10 -38.54 -11.44 -52.77
CA GLN A 10 -37.36 -12.14 -52.23
C GLN A 10 -36.28 -11.23 -51.65
N PHE A 11 -36.46 -9.90 -51.72
CA PHE A 11 -35.46 -8.94 -51.17
C PHE A 11 -35.75 -8.44 -49.75
N LEU A 12 -36.79 -8.92 -49.08
CA LEU A 12 -37.18 -8.46 -47.74
C LEU A 12 -36.99 -9.51 -46.64
N GLN A 13 -36.36 -10.65 -46.90
CA GLN A 13 -36.17 -11.67 -45.87
C GLN A 13 -34.70 -11.92 -45.45
N THR A 14 -33.73 -11.19 -45.97
CA THR A 14 -32.30 -11.38 -45.59
C THR A 14 -31.68 -10.23 -44.80
N ALA A 15 -32.47 -9.30 -44.29
CA ALA A 15 -31.96 -8.13 -43.55
C ALA A 15 -32.22 -8.16 -42.03
N LEU A 16 -32.66 -9.28 -41.47
CA LEU A 16 -33.00 -9.35 -40.01
C LEU A 16 -32.20 -10.37 -39.15
N ALA A 17 -31.07 -10.86 -39.68
CA ALA A 17 -30.26 -11.88 -38.96
C ALA A 17 -28.84 -11.42 -38.59
N ALA A 18 -28.51 -10.13 -38.76
CA ALA A 18 -27.12 -9.64 -38.53
C ALA A 18 -26.96 -8.63 -37.38
N THR A 19 -27.95 -8.45 -36.50
CA THR A 19 -27.85 -7.43 -35.42
C THR A 19 -27.88 -7.98 -33.99
N SER A 20 -27.76 -9.30 -33.81
CA SER A 20 -27.78 -9.91 -32.46
C SER A 20 -26.45 -10.39 -31.92
N ALA A 21 -25.34 -10.20 -32.63
CA ALA A 21 -24.01 -10.70 -32.21
C ALA A 21 -23.03 -9.61 -31.72
N ALA A 22 -23.44 -8.33 -31.67
CA ALA A 22 -22.53 -7.22 -31.33
C ALA A 22 -22.78 -6.59 -29.97
N VAL A 23 -23.60 -7.18 -29.09
CA VAL A 23 -23.91 -6.61 -27.76
C VAL A 23 -23.29 -7.39 -26.60
N LEU A 24 -22.51 -8.45 -26.85
CA LEU A 24 -21.91 -9.27 -25.78
C LEU A 24 -20.41 -9.03 -25.54
N SER A 25 -19.81 -7.97 -26.05
CA SER A 25 -18.37 -7.72 -25.87
C SER A 25 -18.02 -6.41 -25.15
N LEU A 26 -18.96 -5.82 -24.42
CA LEU A 26 -18.74 -4.58 -23.66
C LEU A 26 -18.84 -4.76 -22.14
N ARG A 27 -18.54 -5.94 -21.64
CA ARG A 27 -18.49 -6.19 -20.20
C ARG A 27 -17.17 -6.85 -19.83
N ASP A 28 -16.05 -6.18 -19.95
CA ASP A 28 -14.81 -6.49 -19.21
C ASP A 28 -13.76 -5.38 -19.39
N ALA A 29 -14.21 -4.13 -19.53
CA ALA A 29 -13.35 -2.98 -19.29
C ALA A 29 -13.68 -2.39 -17.91
N GLN A 30 -13.68 -3.24 -16.88
CA GLN A 30 -13.45 -2.76 -15.53
C GLN A 30 -11.97 -2.46 -15.49
N GLY A 31 -11.64 -1.16 -15.61
CA GLY A 31 -10.30 -0.66 -15.56
C GLY A 31 -9.62 -1.24 -14.31
N GLU A 32 -8.50 -1.90 -14.50
CA GLU A 32 -7.48 -1.98 -13.47
C GLU A 32 -7.19 -0.54 -13.06
N THR A 33 -7.82 -0.10 -11.98
CA THR A 33 -7.39 1.09 -11.26
C THR A 33 -5.94 0.81 -10.92
N GLY A 34 -5.01 1.51 -11.59
CA GLY A 34 -3.58 1.27 -11.46
C GLY A 34 -3.25 1.16 -9.99
N GLN A 35 -2.67 0.03 -9.58
CA GLN A 35 -2.36 -0.20 -8.17
C GLN A 35 -1.51 0.95 -7.66
N ALA A 36 -2.00 1.64 -6.65
CA ALA A 36 -1.29 2.76 -6.02
C ALA A 36 0.00 2.30 -5.30
N TYR A 37 0.28 0.98 -5.27
CA TYR A 37 1.42 0.39 -4.57
C TYR A 37 2.04 -0.79 -5.34
N VAL A 38 3.30 -1.11 -4.99
CA VAL A 38 4.04 -2.29 -5.47
C VAL A 38 4.58 -3.07 -4.27
N ILE A 39 4.25 -4.37 -4.18
CA ILE A 39 4.82 -5.29 -3.20
C ILE A 39 5.96 -6.07 -3.85
N SER A 40 7.13 -6.07 -3.22
CA SER A 40 8.30 -6.82 -3.67
C SER A 40 9.01 -7.53 -2.52
N LYS A 41 9.75 -8.61 -2.82
CA LYS A 41 10.63 -9.24 -1.82
C LYS A 41 11.74 -8.28 -1.44
N TRP A 42 12.09 -8.24 -0.16
CA TRP A 42 13.26 -7.50 0.28
C TRP A 42 14.53 -8.34 0.06
N PRO A 43 15.52 -7.84 -0.70
CA PRO A 43 16.69 -8.64 -1.05
C PRO A 43 17.82 -8.60 -0.03
N GLY A 44 17.71 -7.75 0.99
CA GLY A 44 18.81 -7.46 1.91
C GLY A 44 18.55 -7.82 3.38
N PRO A 45 19.57 -7.68 4.22
CA PRO A 45 19.43 -7.81 5.67
C PRO A 45 18.59 -6.65 6.25
N VAL A 46 18.21 -6.77 7.51
CA VAL A 46 17.70 -5.64 8.30
C VAL A 46 18.84 -4.64 8.48
N ALA A 47 18.66 -3.43 7.96
CA ALA A 47 19.69 -2.39 8.09
C ALA A 47 19.70 -1.82 9.52
N ALA A 48 20.88 -1.61 10.07
CA ALA A 48 21.04 -1.03 11.38
C ALA A 48 20.54 0.43 11.39
N PHE A 49 19.83 0.81 12.44
CA PHE A 49 19.52 2.19 12.77
C PHE A 49 19.45 2.39 14.28
N ASN A 50 19.49 3.63 14.70
CA ASN A 50 19.31 4.05 16.07
C ASN A 50 18.54 5.38 16.00
N LEU A 51 17.24 5.33 16.16
CA LEU A 51 16.35 6.50 16.05
C LEU A 51 15.60 6.74 17.34
N VAL A 52 15.47 8.02 17.70
CA VAL A 52 14.64 8.46 18.82
C VAL A 52 13.24 8.78 18.29
N ASP A 53 12.20 8.36 19.00
CA ASP A 53 10.84 8.75 18.69
C ASP A 53 10.43 10.07 19.35
N THR A 54 9.24 10.55 19.04
CA THR A 54 8.69 11.79 19.59
C THR A 54 8.43 11.75 21.10
N SER A 55 8.50 10.58 21.74
CA SER A 55 8.41 10.43 23.21
C SER A 55 9.78 10.43 23.91
N GLY A 56 10.88 10.38 23.13
CA GLY A 56 12.24 10.28 23.63
C GLY A 56 12.77 8.85 23.75
N LYS A 57 11.97 7.83 23.40
CA LYS A 57 12.42 6.43 23.38
C LYS A 57 13.33 6.17 22.17
N THR A 58 14.43 5.49 22.41
CA THR A 58 15.32 5.02 21.34
C THR A 58 14.90 3.66 20.83
N TRP A 59 14.86 3.50 19.51
CA TRP A 59 14.50 2.28 18.80
C TRP A 59 15.66 1.76 17.97
N ARG A 60 15.86 0.42 18.02
CA ARG A 60 16.89 -0.33 17.27
C ARG A 60 16.30 -1.60 16.71
N PRO A 61 16.92 -2.23 15.68
CA PRO A 61 16.45 -3.52 15.15
C PRO A 61 16.38 -4.65 16.18
N GLU A 62 17.21 -4.59 17.23
CA GLU A 62 17.22 -5.57 18.33
C GLU A 62 15.90 -5.59 19.11
N ASP A 63 15.14 -4.47 19.08
CA ASP A 63 13.84 -4.33 19.73
C ASP A 63 12.72 -5.07 19.00
N PHE A 64 13.01 -5.65 17.81
CA PHE A 64 12.00 -6.30 16.93
C PHE A 64 11.82 -7.80 17.21
N LYS A 65 12.71 -8.42 17.97
CA LYS A 65 12.69 -9.87 18.17
C LYS A 65 11.37 -10.36 18.77
N GLY A 66 10.86 -11.45 18.18
CA GLY A 66 9.66 -12.14 18.67
C GLY A 66 8.34 -11.62 18.12
N ARG A 67 8.34 -10.52 17.36
CA ARG A 67 7.14 -9.92 16.79
C ARG A 67 7.32 -9.52 15.32
N ALA A 68 6.24 -9.48 14.58
CA ALA A 68 6.24 -8.90 13.24
C ALA A 68 6.38 -7.37 13.33
N VAL A 69 7.05 -6.75 12.34
CA VAL A 69 7.24 -5.29 12.35
C VAL A 69 6.96 -4.69 10.98
N LEU A 70 6.23 -3.57 10.97
CA LEU A 70 6.10 -2.69 9.83
C LEU A 70 6.89 -1.41 10.10
N LEU A 71 7.91 -1.14 9.27
CA LEU A 71 8.66 0.11 9.29
C LEU A 71 8.14 0.99 8.14
N ASN A 72 7.27 1.93 8.44
CA ASN A 72 6.68 2.84 7.47
C ASN A 72 7.50 4.12 7.38
N PHE A 73 8.09 4.40 6.22
CA PHE A 73 8.80 5.64 5.92
C PHE A 73 7.85 6.64 5.29
N TRP A 74 7.70 7.81 5.92
CA TRP A 74 6.71 8.81 5.57
C TRP A 74 7.20 10.24 5.79
N ALA A 75 6.43 11.22 5.30
CA ALA A 75 6.62 12.63 5.61
C ALA A 75 5.27 13.36 5.65
N SER A 76 5.18 14.48 6.39
CA SER A 76 3.92 15.23 6.53
C SER A 76 3.46 15.93 5.24
N TRP A 77 4.36 16.19 4.32
CA TRP A 77 4.09 16.77 3.00
C TRP A 77 3.68 15.73 1.94
N CYS A 78 3.77 14.43 2.25
CA CYS A 78 3.45 13.34 1.36
C CYS A 78 1.96 12.97 1.49
N GLU A 79 1.14 13.34 0.51
CA GLU A 79 -0.30 13.12 0.55
C GLU A 79 -0.69 11.64 0.66
N PRO A 80 -0.15 10.70 -0.17
CA PRO A 80 -0.47 9.28 -0.01
C PRO A 80 -0.01 8.70 1.34
N CYS A 81 1.07 9.23 1.95
CA CYS A 81 1.46 8.82 3.31
C CYS A 81 0.39 9.20 4.34
N ARG A 82 -0.17 10.40 4.19
CA ARG A 82 -1.24 10.88 5.08
C ARG A 82 -2.51 10.04 4.95
N ALA A 83 -2.84 9.63 3.72
CA ALA A 83 -4.01 8.81 3.43
C ALA A 83 -3.92 7.41 4.05
N GLU A 84 -2.72 6.77 4.01
CA GLU A 84 -2.56 5.41 4.57
C GLU A 84 -2.40 5.36 6.11
N MET A 85 -1.99 6.47 6.75
CA MET A 85 -1.66 6.48 8.18
C MET A 85 -2.80 6.00 9.10
N PRO A 86 -4.09 6.37 8.88
CA PRO A 86 -5.20 5.84 9.67
C PRO A 86 -5.35 4.32 9.58
N THR A 87 -5.09 3.71 8.42
CA THR A 87 -5.19 2.25 8.25
C THR A 87 -4.02 1.52 8.89
N LEU A 88 -2.83 2.13 8.92
CA LEU A 88 -1.69 1.66 9.72
C LEU A 88 -1.99 1.69 11.22
N GLN A 89 -2.64 2.75 11.71
CA GLN A 89 -3.07 2.83 13.10
C GLN A 89 -4.07 1.72 13.43
N GLN A 90 -5.10 1.53 12.59
CA GLN A 90 -6.12 0.51 12.80
C GLN A 90 -5.53 -0.91 12.88
N VAL A 91 -4.59 -1.24 12.00
CA VAL A 91 -3.95 -2.56 12.02
C VAL A 91 -3.03 -2.73 13.23
N ALA A 92 -2.35 -1.67 13.67
CA ALA A 92 -1.55 -1.69 14.89
C ALA A 92 -2.43 -1.95 16.13
N ASP A 93 -3.60 -1.30 16.20
CA ASP A 93 -4.56 -1.48 17.29
C ASP A 93 -5.18 -2.89 17.28
N LEU A 94 -5.45 -3.43 16.08
CA LEU A 94 -6.04 -4.77 15.91
C LEU A 94 -5.14 -5.88 16.43
N TYR A 95 -3.84 -5.85 16.06
CA TYR A 95 -2.90 -6.91 16.42
C TYR A 95 -2.23 -6.67 17.78
N GLY A 96 -2.12 -5.42 18.19
CA GLY A 96 -1.36 -5.01 19.38
C GLY A 96 0.16 -5.10 19.19
N PRO A 97 0.95 -4.32 19.97
CA PRO A 97 2.38 -4.15 19.77
C PRO A 97 3.22 -5.41 20.04
N GLU A 98 2.65 -6.41 20.74
CA GLU A 98 3.34 -7.68 21.03
C GLU A 98 3.31 -8.64 19.85
N GLN A 99 2.30 -8.52 18.96
CA GLN A 99 2.21 -9.32 17.74
C GLN A 99 2.74 -8.57 16.54
N LEU A 100 2.26 -7.33 16.32
CA LEU A 100 2.63 -6.47 15.21
C LEU A 100 3.05 -5.09 15.71
N LEU A 101 4.33 -4.81 15.65
CA LEU A 101 4.87 -3.49 15.95
C LEU A 101 4.87 -2.62 14.68
N VAL A 102 4.13 -1.53 14.69
CA VAL A 102 4.14 -0.54 13.60
C VAL A 102 4.92 0.69 14.03
N LEU A 103 5.98 1.02 13.29
CA LEU A 103 6.85 2.17 13.54
C LEU A 103 6.79 3.13 12.35
N ALA A 104 6.40 4.38 12.60
CA ALA A 104 6.30 5.43 11.59
C ALA A 104 7.60 6.26 11.56
N ILE A 105 8.48 6.04 10.56
CA ILE A 105 9.77 6.73 10.44
C ILE A 105 9.58 8.01 9.61
N ASN A 106 9.64 9.16 10.28
CA ASN A 106 9.48 10.46 9.65
C ASN A 106 10.79 10.90 8.97
N PHE A 107 10.70 11.24 7.69
CA PHE A 107 11.85 11.53 6.84
C PHE A 107 12.15 13.03 6.75
N LYS A 108 13.33 13.42 7.21
CA LYS A 108 13.94 14.75 7.03
C LYS A 108 13.06 15.94 7.43
N GLU A 109 12.26 15.78 8.48
CA GLU A 109 11.49 16.88 9.04
C GLU A 109 11.96 17.22 10.47
N GLN A 110 11.71 18.45 10.89
CA GLN A 110 11.94 18.86 12.26
C GLN A 110 10.99 18.13 13.22
N PRO A 111 11.44 17.70 14.40
CA PRO A 111 10.61 16.95 15.35
C PRO A 111 9.26 17.59 15.64
N ALA A 112 9.22 18.92 15.76
CA ALA A 112 7.99 19.66 16.00
C ALA A 112 6.93 19.44 14.91
N ARG A 113 7.35 19.31 13.64
CA ARG A 113 6.44 19.10 12.52
C ARG A 113 5.85 17.69 12.53
N ALA A 114 6.68 16.68 12.76
CA ALA A 114 6.23 15.29 12.91
C ALA A 114 5.26 15.15 14.08
N LEU A 115 5.56 15.76 15.22
CA LEU A 115 4.70 15.76 16.40
C LEU A 115 3.37 16.48 16.14
N GLN A 116 3.40 17.63 15.47
CA GLN A 116 2.18 18.37 15.08
C GLN A 116 1.28 17.53 14.20
N PHE A 117 1.85 16.83 13.21
CA PHE A 117 1.10 15.92 12.35
C PHE A 117 0.44 14.80 13.17
N ALA A 118 1.21 14.09 14.00
CA ALA A 118 0.69 13.03 14.84
C ALA A 118 -0.49 13.51 15.70
N LYS A 119 -0.36 14.69 16.34
CA LYS A 119 -1.44 15.28 17.15
C LYS A 119 -2.67 15.65 16.32
N SER A 120 -2.48 16.22 15.13
CA SER A 120 -3.61 16.65 14.28
C SER A 120 -4.39 15.50 13.65
N THR A 121 -3.75 14.34 13.48
CA THR A 121 -4.36 13.14 12.89
C THR A 121 -4.80 12.11 13.93
N GLY A 122 -4.44 12.31 15.20
CA GLY A 122 -4.78 11.40 16.30
C GLY A 122 -4.06 10.06 16.27
N ILE A 123 -2.99 9.91 15.48
CA ILE A 123 -2.19 8.68 15.48
C ILE A 123 -1.38 8.55 16.77
N THR A 124 -1.32 7.32 17.30
CA THR A 124 -0.57 6.97 18.51
C THR A 124 0.61 6.04 18.23
N LEU A 125 0.86 5.72 16.94
CA LEU A 125 2.04 4.96 16.53
C LEU A 125 3.32 5.65 17.01
N PRO A 126 4.38 4.91 17.40
CA PRO A 126 5.68 5.49 17.63
C PRO A 126 6.20 6.19 16.35
N VAL A 127 6.43 7.50 16.44
CA VAL A 127 6.96 8.32 15.35
C VAL A 127 8.45 8.53 15.55
N LEU A 128 9.26 7.80 14.79
CA LEU A 128 10.72 7.84 14.82
C LEU A 128 11.23 8.97 13.92
N LEU A 129 12.27 9.65 14.36
CA LEU A 129 12.78 10.86 13.72
C LEU A 129 14.07 10.59 12.93
N ASP A 130 13.95 10.44 11.61
CA ASP A 130 15.10 10.32 10.69
C ASP A 130 15.45 11.71 10.10
N VAL A 131 15.82 12.64 10.97
CA VAL A 131 16.07 14.06 10.64
C VAL A 131 17.08 14.24 9.52
N HIS A 132 18.08 13.36 9.43
CA HIS A 132 19.12 13.41 8.41
C HIS A 132 18.89 12.48 7.22
N GLY A 133 17.81 11.66 7.24
CA GLY A 133 17.48 10.70 6.18
C GLY A 133 18.44 9.52 6.10
N GLN A 134 19.21 9.25 7.16
CA GLN A 134 20.21 8.19 7.17
C GLN A 134 19.57 6.79 7.24
N ALA A 135 18.47 6.63 7.98
CA ALA A 135 17.74 5.38 8.01
C ALA A 135 17.11 5.10 6.65
N ALA A 136 16.42 6.07 6.06
CA ALA A 136 15.86 5.94 4.71
C ALA A 136 16.93 5.57 3.68
N GLN A 137 18.11 6.19 3.73
CA GLN A 137 19.24 5.88 2.84
C GLN A 137 19.74 4.44 3.01
N ARG A 138 19.94 3.98 4.25
CA ARG A 138 20.41 2.62 4.54
C ARG A 138 19.42 1.54 4.08
N TRP A 139 18.12 1.84 4.16
CA TRP A 139 17.05 0.98 3.69
C TRP A 139 16.72 1.18 2.20
N GLY A 140 17.49 2.00 1.48
CA GLY A 140 17.27 2.26 0.05
C GLY A 140 15.90 2.85 -0.28
N VAL A 141 15.30 3.58 0.66
CA VAL A 141 14.00 4.24 0.49
C VAL A 141 14.18 5.48 -0.38
N LYS A 142 13.50 5.52 -1.53
CA LYS A 142 13.57 6.61 -2.52
C LYS A 142 12.20 7.20 -2.85
N VAL A 143 11.13 6.50 -2.50
CA VAL A 143 9.73 6.87 -2.74
C VAL A 143 8.98 6.82 -1.42
N PHE A 144 7.95 7.64 -1.28
CA PHE A 144 7.09 7.69 -0.10
C PHE A 144 5.62 7.53 -0.49
N PRO A 145 4.85 6.76 0.30
CA PRO A 145 5.30 5.95 1.42
C PRO A 145 6.09 4.72 0.97
N THR A 146 6.95 4.20 1.84
CA THR A 146 7.56 2.88 1.69
C THR A 146 7.51 2.16 3.03
N THR A 147 6.97 0.94 3.05
CA THR A 147 6.91 0.10 4.24
C THR A 147 7.75 -1.15 4.07
N LEU A 148 8.65 -1.40 5.02
CA LEU A 148 9.41 -2.65 5.14
C LEU A 148 8.69 -3.56 6.12
N ALA A 149 8.45 -4.81 5.71
CA ALA A 149 7.81 -5.83 6.52
C ALA A 149 8.87 -6.84 7.02
N ILE A 150 8.99 -6.94 8.34
CA ILE A 150 9.95 -7.77 9.05
C ILE A 150 9.17 -8.85 9.79
N ASN A 151 9.58 -10.11 9.68
CA ASN A 151 8.89 -11.21 10.36
C ASN A 151 9.34 -11.36 11.84
N HIS A 152 8.61 -12.20 12.59
CA HIS A 152 8.87 -12.45 14.01
C HIS A 152 10.27 -13.01 14.30
N GLN A 153 11.00 -13.55 13.29
CA GLN A 153 12.40 -13.95 13.42
C GLN A 153 13.38 -12.77 13.23
N GLY A 154 12.88 -11.55 13.04
CA GLY A 154 13.72 -10.37 12.81
C GLY A 154 14.31 -10.29 11.41
N ARG A 155 13.72 -10.97 10.41
CA ARG A 155 14.17 -10.93 9.01
C ARG A 155 13.26 -10.05 8.17
N ALA A 156 13.82 -9.08 7.47
CA ALA A 156 13.09 -8.32 6.48
C ALA A 156 12.66 -9.24 5.31
N ARG A 157 11.38 -9.20 4.94
CA ARG A 157 10.78 -10.11 3.98
C ARG A 157 10.27 -9.39 2.74
N LEU A 158 9.58 -8.30 2.95
CA LEU A 158 8.85 -7.60 1.90
C LEU A 158 9.07 -6.09 2.00
N ARG A 159 8.91 -5.42 0.87
CA ARG A 159 8.83 -3.97 0.75
C ARG A 159 7.57 -3.61 -0.02
N VAL A 160 6.79 -2.70 0.53
CA VAL A 160 5.64 -2.06 -0.13
C VAL A 160 6.05 -0.64 -0.48
N MET A 161 5.94 -0.26 -1.73
CA MET A 161 6.18 1.11 -2.22
C MET A 161 4.86 1.68 -2.74
N GLY A 162 4.49 2.86 -2.29
CA GLY A 162 3.20 3.50 -2.58
C GLY A 162 2.16 3.23 -1.50
N GLU A 163 1.01 3.89 -1.66
CA GLU A 163 -0.10 3.87 -0.71
C GLU A 163 -0.81 2.51 -0.72
N LEU A 164 -0.92 1.89 0.46
CA LEU A 164 -1.65 0.65 0.68
C LEU A 164 -2.73 0.85 1.75
N ASP A 165 -3.95 0.41 1.47
CA ASP A 165 -4.95 0.23 2.54
C ASP A 165 -4.54 -0.98 3.40
N TRP A 166 -4.03 -0.69 4.61
CA TRP A 166 -3.52 -1.71 5.55
C TRP A 166 -4.64 -2.55 6.17
N THR A 167 -5.90 -2.15 6.03
CA THR A 167 -7.08 -2.94 6.44
C THR A 167 -7.62 -3.85 5.33
N GLY A 168 -7.08 -3.71 4.11
CA GLY A 168 -7.51 -4.47 2.94
C GLY A 168 -6.90 -5.89 2.86
N LYS A 169 -7.48 -6.74 2.02
CA LYS A 169 -7.06 -8.15 1.83
C LYS A 169 -5.59 -8.34 1.45
N ALA A 170 -5.01 -7.40 0.69
CA ALA A 170 -3.60 -7.46 0.31
C ALA A 170 -2.68 -7.30 1.52
N ALA A 171 -2.99 -6.36 2.40
CA ALA A 171 -2.27 -6.12 3.65
C ALA A 171 -2.47 -7.28 4.64
N GLU A 172 -3.68 -7.79 4.80
CA GLU A 172 -3.98 -8.96 5.64
C GLU A 172 -3.11 -10.17 5.25
N LYS A 173 -3.07 -10.50 3.95
CA LYS A 173 -2.22 -11.58 3.43
C LYS A 173 -0.73 -11.33 3.71
N LEU A 174 -0.26 -10.09 3.53
CA LEU A 174 1.11 -9.69 3.82
C LEU A 174 1.42 -9.88 5.31
N ILE A 175 0.61 -9.30 6.20
CA ILE A 175 0.82 -9.32 7.65
C ILE A 175 0.80 -10.75 8.17
N THR A 176 -0.18 -11.57 7.76
CA THR A 176 -0.29 -12.98 8.14
C THR A 176 0.97 -13.78 7.75
N SER A 177 1.63 -13.43 6.65
CA SER A 177 2.87 -14.08 6.22
C SER A 177 4.10 -13.76 7.08
N LEU A 178 3.99 -12.83 8.02
CA LEU A 178 5.10 -12.42 8.90
C LEU A 178 5.15 -13.19 10.22
N PHE A 179 4.05 -13.88 10.57
CA PHE A 179 3.92 -14.73 11.77
C PHE A 179 4.36 -16.18 11.55
#